data_dffda91c05e32f5afd64646dc04b6da9
#
_entry.id   dffda91c05e32f5afd64646dc04b6da9
#
_cell.length_a   1.000
_cell.length_b   1.000
_cell.length_c   1.000
_cell.angle_alpha   90.00
_cell.angle_beta   90.00
_cell.angle_gamma   90.00
#
_symmetry.space_group_name_H-M   'P 1'
#
loop_
_entity.id
_entity.type
_entity.pdbx_description
1 polymer ?
#
loop_
_entity_poly.entity_id
_entity_poly.type
_entity_poly.pdbx_seq_one_letter_code
_entity_poly.pdbx_strand_id
1 'polypeptide(L)'
;LQGWIKPKIPNRILLVIFIIAIAGYFLVANFKTRVQNPAYPEQVAAAETMLEAMEVLREVSRERGFGVSRDLDPNQTGLIGQEFTELTTSTGYIDSKRTSTNPDFAALMVKYFRDAGLKKGDYVGIGGSGSFPSLILASLCAVKILELRPIIIYSVGASMYGATIPGWTFIDMLDALNREGIFQYRVVAVSMGGVEDRARGFFRENRELMLEIMEKSGAEIIYEDELIDSIERRKEIYTEESDGGGIACFVNIGGASANYGTTLLSLNISPGLIKERAISTDEPERGLIFDYLDKGVPVVHLLNIRSIASREGIPIDPVPFPSPGTSGVYFEDSHPRSLIIFLLSVLVVVPVSAERIFRKKDQGQKNSASREK
;
A
#
# COMPACT_ATOMS: atom_id res chain seq x y z
N LEU A 1 57.41 -14.36 28.31
CA LEU A 1 55.99 -14.09 28.20
C LEU A 1 55.69 -12.71 28.77
N GLN A 2 55.70 -11.65 27.93
CA GLN A 2 55.30 -10.31 28.32
C GLN A 2 53.77 -10.32 28.59
N GLY A 3 53.40 -10.24 29.87
CA GLY A 3 52.01 -10.13 30.25
C GLY A 3 51.39 -8.85 29.69
N TRP A 4 50.29 -8.99 28.97
CA TRP A 4 49.44 -7.90 28.51
C TRP A 4 48.95 -7.10 29.73
N ILE A 5 49.54 -5.93 29.99
CA ILE A 5 49.03 -4.99 30.98
C ILE A 5 47.73 -4.42 30.43
N LYS A 6 46.61 -4.88 30.94
CA LYS A 6 45.30 -4.30 30.58
C LYS A 6 45.24 -2.84 31.05
N PRO A 7 45.09 -1.86 30.18
CA PRO A 7 44.92 -0.47 30.60
C PRO A 7 43.65 -0.34 31.44
N LYS A 8 43.78 0.14 32.67
CA LYS A 8 42.60 0.42 33.51
C LYS A 8 42.08 1.81 33.20
N ILE A 9 41.04 1.89 32.37
CA ILE A 9 40.26 3.12 32.23
C ILE A 9 39.52 3.32 33.56
N PRO A 10 39.65 4.50 34.23
CA PRO A 10 38.93 4.77 35.47
C PRO A 10 37.42 4.64 35.33
N ASN A 11 36.76 4.00 36.30
CA ASN A 11 35.31 3.80 36.28
C ASN A 11 34.49 5.10 36.05
N ARG A 12 35.04 6.25 36.52
CA ARG A 12 34.41 7.56 36.28
C ARG A 12 34.34 7.91 34.79
N ILE A 13 35.35 7.55 34.00
CA ILE A 13 35.36 7.81 32.56
C ILE A 13 34.41 6.86 31.85
N LEU A 14 34.37 5.58 32.26
CA LEU A 14 33.40 4.63 31.75
C LEU A 14 31.95 5.09 32.01
N LEU A 15 31.70 5.65 33.21
CA LEU A 15 30.40 6.21 33.54
C LEU A 15 30.01 7.40 32.64
N VAL A 16 30.98 8.31 32.38
CA VAL A 16 30.75 9.45 31.47
C VAL A 16 30.46 8.98 30.05
N ILE A 17 31.22 8.00 29.53
CA ILE A 17 31.00 7.43 28.20
C ILE A 17 29.61 6.78 28.14
N PHE A 18 29.21 6.05 29.16
CA PHE A 18 27.90 5.44 29.27
C PHE A 18 26.77 6.48 29.25
N ILE A 19 26.91 7.57 30.00
CA ILE A 19 25.93 8.67 30.01
C ILE A 19 25.85 9.31 28.62
N ILE A 20 26.99 9.57 27.96
CA ILE A 20 27.05 10.13 26.61
C ILE A 20 26.35 9.18 25.61
N ALA A 21 26.59 7.87 25.74
CA ALA A 21 25.96 6.87 24.85
C ALA A 21 24.43 6.85 25.01
N ILE A 22 23.94 6.86 26.26
CA ILE A 22 22.50 6.89 26.54
C ILE A 22 21.89 8.21 26.06
N ALA A 23 22.48 9.35 26.40
CA ALA A 23 22.01 10.65 25.96
C ALA A 23 21.99 10.76 24.42
N GLY A 24 23.06 10.25 23.76
CA GLY A 24 23.16 10.17 22.31
C GLY A 24 22.08 9.28 21.69
N TYR A 25 21.80 8.12 22.27
CA TYR A 25 20.73 7.25 21.85
C TYR A 25 19.37 7.96 21.90
N PHE A 26 19.04 8.59 23.05
CA PHE A 26 17.80 9.34 23.19
C PHE A 26 17.72 10.53 22.23
N LEU A 27 18.84 11.20 21.99
CA LEU A 27 18.91 12.31 21.03
C LEU A 27 18.60 11.80 19.61
N VAL A 28 19.26 10.73 19.14
CA VAL A 28 19.01 10.15 17.82
C VAL A 28 17.60 9.60 17.71
N ALA A 29 17.10 8.90 18.73
CA ALA A 29 15.76 8.31 18.71
C ALA A 29 14.65 9.36 18.59
N ASN A 30 14.84 10.55 19.18
CA ASN A 30 13.85 11.62 19.15
C ASN A 30 14.08 12.66 18.04
N PHE A 31 15.29 12.72 17.47
CA PHE A 31 15.60 13.62 16.36
C PHE A 31 15.38 12.89 15.04
N LYS A 32 14.18 13.07 14.46
CA LYS A 32 13.86 12.61 13.13
C LYS A 32 13.82 13.80 12.17
N THR A 33 14.35 13.61 10.99
CA THR A 33 14.24 14.55 9.87
C THR A 33 13.36 13.95 8.80
N ARG A 34 12.42 14.73 8.30
CA ARG A 34 11.57 14.33 7.21
C ARG A 34 12.36 14.44 5.90
N VAL A 35 12.56 13.35 5.20
CA VAL A 35 13.24 13.27 3.90
C VAL A 35 12.29 12.79 2.83
N GLN A 36 12.51 13.19 1.60
CA GLN A 36 11.72 12.67 0.48
C GLN A 36 11.95 11.18 0.33
N ASN A 37 10.86 10.44 0.04
CA ASN A 37 10.94 9.02 -0.31
C ASN A 37 11.84 8.84 -1.56
N PRO A 38 12.65 7.79 -1.66
CA PRO A 38 13.47 7.52 -2.86
C PRO A 38 12.66 7.46 -4.16
N ALA A 39 11.39 7.05 -4.10
CA ALA A 39 10.48 7.00 -5.24
C ALA A 39 9.65 8.29 -5.42
N TYR A 40 10.01 9.40 -4.77
CA TYR A 40 9.25 10.65 -4.83
C TYR A 40 8.87 11.11 -6.26
N PRO A 41 9.76 11.11 -7.27
CA PRO A 41 9.37 11.51 -8.62
C PRO A 41 8.31 10.59 -9.23
N GLU A 42 8.40 9.28 -9.00
CA GLU A 42 7.43 8.29 -9.48
C GLU A 42 6.10 8.42 -8.73
N GLN A 43 6.13 8.71 -7.44
CA GLN A 43 4.94 8.97 -6.63
C GLN A 43 4.18 10.20 -7.14
N VAL A 44 4.88 11.29 -7.41
CA VAL A 44 4.28 12.51 -7.97
C VAL A 44 3.66 12.22 -9.34
N ALA A 45 4.41 11.57 -10.24
CA ALA A 45 3.92 11.23 -11.58
C ALA A 45 2.67 10.31 -11.54
N ALA A 46 2.59 9.36 -10.60
CA ALA A 46 1.41 8.50 -10.44
C ALA A 46 0.19 9.30 -9.94
N ALA A 47 0.37 10.23 -9.01
CA ALA A 47 -0.69 11.09 -8.51
C ALA A 47 -1.19 12.07 -9.60
N GLU A 48 -0.30 12.64 -10.40
CA GLU A 48 -0.65 13.48 -11.54
C GLU A 48 -1.42 12.69 -12.61
N THR A 49 -0.99 11.44 -12.91
CA THR A 49 -1.72 10.53 -13.81
C THR A 49 -3.12 10.23 -13.28
N MET A 50 -3.30 10.08 -11.97
CA MET A 50 -4.62 9.85 -11.37
C MET A 50 -5.51 11.09 -11.47
N LEU A 51 -4.97 12.31 -11.32
CA LEU A 51 -5.69 13.56 -11.55
C LEU A 51 -6.17 13.69 -13.00
N GLU A 52 -5.27 13.43 -13.97
CA GLU A 52 -5.60 13.41 -15.40
C GLU A 52 -6.71 12.40 -15.71
N ALA A 53 -6.62 11.19 -15.18
CA ALA A 53 -7.63 10.16 -15.35
C ALA A 53 -8.99 10.57 -14.75
N MET A 54 -9.02 11.20 -13.58
CA MET A 54 -10.25 11.70 -12.97
C MET A 54 -10.89 12.84 -13.78
N GLU A 55 -10.08 13.69 -14.42
CA GLU A 55 -10.60 14.72 -15.33
C GLU A 55 -11.38 14.08 -16.49
N VAL A 56 -10.78 13.08 -17.15
CA VAL A 56 -11.44 12.31 -18.22
C VAL A 56 -12.73 11.66 -17.72
N LEU A 57 -12.68 10.97 -16.57
CA LEU A 57 -13.85 10.29 -16.01
C LEU A 57 -14.96 11.28 -15.65
N ARG A 58 -14.62 12.45 -15.12
CA ARG A 58 -15.58 13.53 -14.84
C ARG A 58 -16.31 13.98 -16.09
N GLU A 59 -15.57 14.23 -17.18
CA GLU A 59 -16.15 14.70 -18.44
C GLU A 59 -17.06 13.64 -19.05
N VAL A 60 -16.55 12.41 -19.21
CA VAL A 60 -17.31 11.32 -19.80
C VAL A 60 -18.55 10.94 -18.98
N SER A 61 -18.44 10.90 -17.64
CA SER A 61 -19.60 10.61 -16.78
C SER A 61 -20.69 11.67 -16.91
N ARG A 62 -20.27 12.95 -17.02
CA ARG A 62 -21.21 14.07 -17.18
C ARG A 62 -21.89 14.05 -18.55
N GLU A 63 -21.15 13.79 -19.62
CA GLU A 63 -21.70 13.68 -20.98
C GLU A 63 -22.71 12.55 -21.11
N ARG A 64 -22.47 11.42 -20.41
CA ARG A 64 -23.36 10.27 -20.38
C ARG A 64 -24.51 10.40 -19.36
N GLY A 65 -24.57 11.47 -18.57
CA GLY A 65 -25.61 11.68 -17.57
C GLY A 65 -25.43 10.86 -16.29
N PHE A 66 -24.24 10.34 -16.03
CA PHE A 66 -23.92 9.55 -14.84
C PHE A 66 -23.31 10.35 -13.68
N GLY A 67 -23.14 11.67 -13.86
CA GLY A 67 -22.57 12.52 -12.82
C GLY A 67 -23.43 12.56 -11.55
N VAL A 68 -22.79 12.51 -10.38
CA VAL A 68 -23.44 12.68 -9.09
C VAL A 68 -23.37 14.15 -8.61
N SER A 69 -24.20 14.48 -7.60
CA SER A 69 -24.19 15.82 -7.03
C SER A 69 -22.86 16.16 -6.36
N ARG A 70 -22.55 17.46 -6.27
CA ARG A 70 -21.38 17.94 -5.53
C ARG A 70 -21.42 17.62 -4.03
N ASP A 71 -22.58 17.37 -3.47
CA ASP A 71 -22.70 16.94 -2.06
C ASP A 71 -22.14 15.54 -1.86
N LEU A 72 -22.26 14.66 -2.87
CA LEU A 72 -21.70 13.31 -2.85
C LEU A 72 -20.24 13.30 -3.30
N ASP A 73 -19.92 14.01 -4.39
CA ASP A 73 -18.56 14.09 -4.95
C ASP A 73 -18.10 15.56 -5.08
N PRO A 74 -17.65 16.19 -3.96
CA PRO A 74 -17.29 17.61 -3.95
C PRO A 74 -16.11 17.93 -4.87
N ASN A 75 -15.18 16.99 -5.06
CA ASN A 75 -14.05 17.10 -5.98
C ASN A 75 -14.42 16.74 -7.44
N GLN A 76 -15.64 16.26 -7.69
CA GLN A 76 -16.16 15.87 -9.01
C GLN A 76 -15.23 14.92 -9.75
N THR A 77 -14.89 13.80 -9.11
CA THR A 77 -13.91 12.82 -9.60
C THR A 77 -14.46 11.89 -10.68
N GLY A 78 -15.79 11.74 -10.76
CA GLY A 78 -16.46 10.75 -11.59
C GLY A 78 -16.35 9.30 -11.06
N LEU A 79 -15.78 9.12 -9.87
CA LEU A 79 -15.52 7.83 -9.22
C LEU A 79 -16.49 7.49 -8.07
N ILE A 80 -17.30 8.46 -7.67
CA ILE A 80 -18.31 8.28 -6.62
C ILE A 80 -19.65 7.96 -7.27
N GLY A 81 -20.27 6.87 -6.83
CA GLY A 81 -21.59 6.46 -7.28
C GLY A 81 -22.71 6.87 -6.33
N GLN A 82 -23.87 6.26 -6.53
CA GLN A 82 -25.05 6.48 -5.70
C GLN A 82 -25.01 5.60 -4.45
N GLU A 83 -25.81 5.97 -3.47
CA GLU A 83 -25.95 5.22 -2.23
C GLU A 83 -26.51 3.82 -2.46
N PHE A 84 -27.67 3.76 -3.09
CA PHE A 84 -28.36 2.51 -3.42
C PHE A 84 -28.72 2.46 -4.90
N THR A 85 -28.35 1.38 -5.52
CA THR A 85 -28.78 0.98 -6.86
C THR A 85 -28.90 -0.54 -6.92
N GLU A 86 -29.22 -1.06 -8.07
CA GLU A 86 -29.25 -2.50 -8.34
C GLU A 86 -27.86 -3.16 -8.16
N LEU A 87 -26.76 -2.44 -8.25
CA LEU A 87 -25.41 -2.98 -8.09
C LEU A 87 -24.89 -2.92 -6.65
N THR A 88 -25.70 -2.38 -5.72
CA THR A 88 -25.27 -2.24 -4.33
C THR A 88 -25.44 -3.55 -3.56
N THR A 89 -24.32 -4.13 -3.10
CA THR A 89 -24.30 -5.41 -2.38
C THR A 89 -24.08 -5.26 -0.88
N SER A 90 -23.54 -4.13 -0.42
CA SER A 90 -23.23 -3.90 1.00
C SER A 90 -23.24 -2.42 1.36
N THR A 91 -23.29 -2.13 2.67
CA THR A 91 -23.13 -0.77 3.18
C THR A 91 -21.73 -0.21 2.91
N GLY A 92 -21.63 1.12 2.86
CA GLY A 92 -20.37 1.84 2.68
C GLY A 92 -20.45 3.23 3.31
N TYR A 93 -19.29 3.79 3.64
CA TYR A 93 -19.17 5.13 4.23
C TYR A 93 -18.66 6.10 3.17
N ILE A 94 -19.40 7.17 2.92
CA ILE A 94 -19.08 8.15 1.87
C ILE A 94 -17.72 8.84 2.09
N ASP A 95 -17.36 9.11 3.34
CA ASP A 95 -16.05 9.70 3.68
C ASP A 95 -14.87 8.79 3.32
N SER A 96 -15.01 7.47 3.46
CA SER A 96 -14.01 6.50 3.04
C SER A 96 -13.91 6.43 1.52
N LYS A 97 -15.04 6.57 0.82
CA LYS A 97 -15.06 6.62 -0.65
C LYS A 97 -14.37 7.87 -1.16
N ARG A 98 -14.72 9.04 -0.62
CA ARG A 98 -14.09 10.31 -0.97
C ARG A 98 -12.60 10.35 -0.60
N THR A 99 -12.24 9.78 0.56
CA THR A 99 -10.82 9.63 0.93
C THR A 99 -10.07 8.82 -0.12
N SER A 100 -10.65 7.72 -0.63
CA SER A 100 -9.99 6.85 -1.62
C SER A 100 -9.81 7.49 -2.99
N THR A 101 -10.52 8.58 -3.31
CA THR A 101 -10.32 9.35 -4.55
C THR A 101 -9.12 10.31 -4.48
N ASN A 102 -8.51 10.50 -3.29
CA ASN A 102 -7.33 11.33 -3.17
C ASN A 102 -6.17 10.77 -4.02
N PRO A 103 -5.58 11.57 -4.96
CA PRO A 103 -4.51 11.13 -5.84
C PRO A 103 -3.28 10.57 -5.12
N ASP A 104 -3.09 10.94 -3.86
CA ASP A 104 -2.02 10.43 -3.01
C ASP A 104 -2.10 8.91 -2.79
N PHE A 105 -3.24 8.26 -3.06
CA PHE A 105 -3.30 6.80 -3.09
C PHE A 105 -2.53 6.20 -4.27
N ALA A 106 -2.43 6.87 -5.41
CA ALA A 106 -1.55 6.43 -6.49
C ALA A 106 -0.07 6.53 -6.08
N ALA A 107 0.30 7.59 -5.38
CA ALA A 107 1.63 7.73 -4.78
C ALA A 107 1.91 6.63 -3.74
N LEU A 108 0.92 6.28 -2.92
CA LEU A 108 1.02 5.18 -1.97
C LEU A 108 1.24 3.84 -2.65
N MET A 109 0.53 3.57 -3.75
CA MET A 109 0.71 2.33 -4.51
C MET A 109 2.11 2.23 -5.10
N VAL A 110 2.71 3.32 -5.58
CA VAL A 110 4.13 3.35 -6.00
C VAL A 110 5.03 2.95 -4.83
N LYS A 111 4.85 3.56 -3.66
CA LYS A 111 5.61 3.20 -2.45
C LYS A 111 5.46 1.71 -2.11
N TYR A 112 4.25 1.18 -2.08
CA TYR A 112 4.00 -0.22 -1.75
C TYR A 112 4.61 -1.19 -2.77
N PHE A 113 4.54 -0.90 -4.06
CA PHE A 113 5.16 -1.73 -5.09
C PHE A 113 6.71 -1.70 -5.00
N ARG A 114 7.31 -0.53 -4.75
CA ARG A 114 8.76 -0.42 -4.50
C ARG A 114 9.17 -1.13 -3.23
N ASP A 115 8.43 -0.98 -2.15
CA ASP A 115 8.68 -1.66 -0.87
C ASP A 115 8.50 -3.19 -0.99
N ALA A 116 7.59 -3.65 -1.84
CA ALA A 116 7.42 -5.06 -2.18
C ALA A 116 8.54 -5.60 -3.09
N GLY A 117 9.39 -4.74 -3.63
CA GLY A 117 10.54 -5.12 -4.45
C GLY A 117 10.23 -5.33 -5.93
N LEU A 118 9.09 -4.87 -6.43
CA LEU A 118 8.66 -5.03 -7.82
C LEU A 118 9.59 -4.28 -8.78
N LYS A 119 9.78 -4.88 -9.95
CA LYS A 119 10.61 -4.38 -11.04
C LYS A 119 9.78 -4.23 -12.31
N LYS A 120 10.25 -3.37 -13.22
CA LYS A 120 9.66 -3.22 -14.56
C LYS A 120 9.41 -4.58 -15.21
N GLY A 121 8.20 -4.77 -15.71
CA GLY A 121 7.77 -5.99 -16.39
C GLY A 121 7.16 -7.05 -15.48
N ASP A 122 7.24 -6.91 -14.14
CA ASP A 122 6.61 -7.84 -13.20
C ASP A 122 5.09 -7.81 -13.33
N TYR A 123 4.47 -8.98 -13.19
CA TYR A 123 3.01 -9.09 -13.18
C TYR A 123 2.42 -8.78 -11.81
N VAL A 124 1.35 -7.99 -11.80
CA VAL A 124 0.59 -7.62 -10.60
C VAL A 124 -0.84 -8.11 -10.74
N GLY A 125 -1.24 -9.04 -9.88
CA GLY A 125 -2.63 -9.48 -9.80
C GLY A 125 -3.46 -8.45 -9.03
N ILE A 126 -4.52 -7.93 -9.65
CA ILE A 126 -5.44 -6.96 -9.03
C ILE A 126 -6.81 -7.62 -8.90
N GLY A 127 -7.20 -7.94 -7.66
CA GLY A 127 -8.54 -8.38 -7.31
C GLY A 127 -9.34 -7.19 -6.81
N GLY A 128 -10.08 -6.54 -7.71
CA GLY A 128 -10.85 -5.33 -7.43
C GLY A 128 -12.36 -5.58 -7.38
N SER A 129 -13.06 -4.83 -6.54
CA SER A 129 -14.52 -4.79 -6.54
C SER A 129 -15.05 -3.40 -6.89
N GLY A 130 -16.29 -3.32 -7.33
CA GLY A 130 -16.99 -2.06 -7.55
C GLY A 130 -17.04 -1.15 -6.34
N SER A 131 -16.67 -1.66 -5.15
CA SER A 131 -16.67 -0.88 -3.92
C SER A 131 -15.70 0.30 -3.95
N PHE A 132 -14.53 0.18 -4.59
CA PHE A 132 -13.50 1.22 -4.62
C PHE A 132 -12.86 1.35 -6.01
N PRO A 133 -13.59 1.88 -7.01
CA PRO A 133 -13.05 2.10 -8.36
C PRO A 133 -11.80 3.01 -8.34
N SER A 134 -11.78 3.97 -7.43
CA SER A 134 -10.65 4.89 -7.21
C SER A 134 -9.35 4.19 -6.83
N LEU A 135 -9.42 3.13 -6.02
CA LEU A 135 -8.21 2.39 -5.62
C LEU A 135 -7.72 1.45 -6.73
N ILE A 136 -8.62 0.94 -7.58
CA ILE A 136 -8.21 0.24 -8.80
C ILE A 136 -7.49 1.24 -9.70
N LEU A 137 -8.06 2.44 -9.93
CA LEU A 137 -7.43 3.50 -10.69
C LEU A 137 -6.06 3.88 -10.14
N ALA A 138 -5.95 4.11 -8.82
CA ALA A 138 -4.69 4.42 -8.15
C ALA A 138 -3.61 3.33 -8.38
N SER A 139 -4.03 2.06 -8.32
CA SER A 139 -3.14 0.92 -8.59
C SER A 139 -2.67 0.92 -10.05
N LEU A 140 -3.56 1.19 -11.01
CA LEU A 140 -3.21 1.25 -12.43
C LEU A 140 -2.31 2.44 -12.77
N CYS A 141 -2.46 3.58 -12.10
CA CYS A 141 -1.54 4.72 -12.25
C CYS A 141 -0.12 4.34 -11.80
N ALA A 142 0.02 3.68 -10.65
CA ALA A 142 1.31 3.19 -10.19
C ALA A 142 1.90 2.10 -11.11
N VAL A 143 1.06 1.17 -11.61
CA VAL A 143 1.44 0.16 -12.59
C VAL A 143 2.00 0.80 -13.86
N LYS A 144 1.34 1.84 -14.39
CA LYS A 144 1.80 2.59 -15.57
C LYS A 144 3.16 3.23 -15.35
N ILE A 145 3.32 3.95 -14.24
CA ILE A 145 4.57 4.68 -13.95
C ILE A 145 5.74 3.74 -13.69
N LEU A 146 5.50 2.60 -13.05
CA LEU A 146 6.52 1.60 -12.77
C LEU A 146 6.73 0.59 -13.91
N GLU A 147 5.99 0.72 -15.01
CA GLU A 147 6.02 -0.16 -16.17
C GLU A 147 5.80 -1.64 -15.79
N LEU A 148 4.84 -1.88 -14.87
CA LEU A 148 4.39 -3.21 -14.46
C LEU A 148 3.30 -3.72 -15.40
N ARG A 149 2.93 -5.00 -15.26
CA ARG A 149 1.88 -5.65 -16.07
C ARG A 149 0.69 -6.03 -15.20
N PRO A 150 -0.46 -5.35 -15.29
CA PRO A 150 -1.62 -5.66 -14.47
C PRO A 150 -2.41 -6.84 -15.04
N ILE A 151 -2.86 -7.73 -14.16
CA ILE A 151 -3.89 -8.75 -14.45
C ILE A 151 -5.07 -8.41 -13.55
N ILE A 152 -6.18 -7.94 -14.16
CA ILE A 152 -7.30 -7.36 -13.43
C ILE A 152 -8.46 -8.34 -13.42
N ILE A 153 -8.84 -8.84 -12.25
CA ILE A 153 -10.11 -9.56 -12.02
C ILE A 153 -11.03 -8.62 -11.25
N TYR A 154 -12.21 -8.37 -11.81
CA TYR A 154 -13.14 -7.37 -11.28
C TYR A 154 -14.46 -8.00 -10.83
N SER A 155 -14.90 -7.67 -9.63
CA SER A 155 -16.22 -8.03 -9.11
C SER A 155 -17.18 -6.84 -9.27
N VAL A 156 -18.29 -7.05 -9.99
CA VAL A 156 -19.26 -6.00 -10.38
C VAL A 156 -19.95 -5.39 -9.16
N GLY A 157 -20.33 -6.22 -8.19
CA GLY A 157 -21.00 -5.79 -6.97
C GLY A 157 -20.19 -4.76 -6.19
N ALA A 158 -20.85 -3.73 -5.70
CA ALA A 158 -20.24 -2.61 -5.02
C ALA A 158 -20.89 -2.34 -3.66
N SER A 159 -20.14 -1.82 -2.71
CA SER A 159 -20.74 -1.17 -1.53
C SER A 159 -21.24 0.23 -1.90
N MET A 160 -22.16 0.78 -1.10
CA MET A 160 -22.71 2.13 -1.27
C MET A 160 -21.65 3.12 -1.73
N TYR A 161 -22.00 4.03 -2.65
CA TYR A 161 -21.14 5.10 -3.19
C TYR A 161 -19.91 4.62 -3.98
N GLY A 162 -19.77 3.30 -4.24
CA GLY A 162 -18.75 2.76 -5.15
C GLY A 162 -19.18 2.94 -6.62
N ALA A 163 -18.70 2.06 -7.51
CA ALA A 163 -19.16 1.99 -8.91
C ALA A 163 -20.55 1.35 -9.00
N THR A 164 -21.53 2.00 -8.37
CA THR A 164 -22.89 1.49 -8.20
C THR A 164 -23.84 1.86 -9.34
N ILE A 165 -23.46 2.75 -10.26
CA ILE A 165 -24.33 3.25 -11.31
C ILE A 165 -24.32 2.27 -12.49
N PRO A 166 -25.48 1.64 -12.88
CA PRO A 166 -25.56 0.81 -14.08
C PRO A 166 -25.13 1.60 -15.33
N GLY A 167 -24.22 1.02 -16.14
CA GLY A 167 -23.63 1.71 -17.29
C GLY A 167 -22.46 2.64 -16.97
N TRP A 168 -22.11 2.75 -15.68
CA TRP A 168 -20.92 3.47 -15.22
C TRP A 168 -20.18 2.65 -14.13
N THR A 169 -19.88 1.39 -14.46
CA THR A 169 -19.04 0.50 -13.63
C THR A 169 -17.56 0.78 -13.86
N PHE A 170 -16.68 0.11 -13.13
CA PHE A 170 -15.24 0.27 -13.39
C PHE A 170 -14.82 -0.21 -14.80
N ILE A 171 -15.54 -1.14 -15.39
CA ILE A 171 -15.33 -1.58 -16.79
C ILE A 171 -15.56 -0.39 -17.73
N ASP A 172 -16.68 0.32 -17.57
CA ASP A 172 -17.02 1.49 -18.38
C ASP A 172 -16.02 2.63 -18.19
N MET A 173 -15.55 2.83 -16.94
CA MET A 173 -14.51 3.81 -16.59
C MET A 173 -13.19 3.47 -17.26
N LEU A 174 -12.75 2.20 -17.20
CA LEU A 174 -11.51 1.76 -17.82
C LEU A 174 -11.56 1.89 -19.35
N ASP A 175 -12.70 1.56 -19.96
CA ASP A 175 -12.92 1.75 -21.39
C ASP A 175 -12.84 3.22 -21.81
N ALA A 176 -13.39 4.13 -20.99
CA ALA A 176 -13.27 5.56 -21.24
C ALA A 176 -11.79 6.01 -21.19
N LEU A 177 -11.06 5.59 -20.18
CA LEU A 177 -9.64 5.90 -20.01
C LEU A 177 -8.77 5.30 -21.12
N ASN A 178 -9.10 4.11 -21.60
CA ASN A 178 -8.41 3.49 -22.75
C ASN A 178 -8.65 4.28 -24.06
N ARG A 179 -9.89 4.76 -24.31
CA ARG A 179 -10.21 5.57 -25.49
C ARG A 179 -9.49 6.90 -25.51
N GLU A 180 -9.31 7.52 -24.36
CA GLU A 180 -8.56 8.77 -24.21
C GLU A 180 -7.03 8.57 -24.11
N GLY A 181 -6.56 7.30 -24.22
CA GLY A 181 -5.14 6.99 -24.27
C GLY A 181 -4.42 7.06 -22.92
N ILE A 182 -5.16 7.20 -21.82
CA ILE A 182 -4.58 7.18 -20.46
C ILE A 182 -3.98 5.81 -20.17
N PHE A 183 -4.71 4.74 -20.52
CA PHE A 183 -4.29 3.36 -20.35
C PHE A 183 -4.47 2.54 -21.62
N GLN A 184 -3.95 1.31 -21.60
CA GLN A 184 -4.21 0.25 -22.58
C GLN A 184 -4.33 -1.08 -21.83
N TYR A 185 -5.23 -1.13 -20.85
CA TYR A 185 -5.42 -2.29 -20.00
C TYR A 185 -6.81 -2.89 -20.21
N ARG A 186 -6.97 -4.16 -19.86
CA ARG A 186 -8.25 -4.84 -19.89
C ARG A 186 -8.56 -5.52 -18.56
N VAL A 187 -9.82 -5.65 -18.25
CA VAL A 187 -10.29 -6.60 -17.25
C VAL A 187 -10.24 -7.99 -17.91
N VAL A 188 -9.51 -8.93 -17.31
CA VAL A 188 -9.34 -10.28 -17.88
C VAL A 188 -10.48 -11.21 -17.47
N ALA A 189 -11.00 -11.04 -16.26
CA ALA A 189 -12.13 -11.81 -15.77
C ALA A 189 -13.04 -10.96 -14.87
N VAL A 190 -14.29 -11.32 -14.83
CA VAL A 190 -15.35 -10.67 -14.05
C VAL A 190 -16.16 -11.66 -13.23
N SER A 191 -16.61 -11.23 -12.06
CA SER A 191 -17.55 -11.98 -11.23
C SER A 191 -18.65 -11.09 -10.68
N MET A 192 -19.65 -11.67 -10.06
CA MET A 192 -20.71 -10.88 -9.41
C MET A 192 -20.22 -10.12 -8.20
N GLY A 193 -19.29 -10.67 -7.41
CA GLY A 193 -18.94 -10.14 -6.11
C GLY A 193 -20.02 -10.38 -5.05
N GLY A 194 -19.98 -9.59 -3.97
CA GLY A 194 -20.86 -9.78 -2.83
C GLY A 194 -20.44 -10.97 -1.96
N VAL A 195 -21.36 -11.42 -1.10
CA VAL A 195 -21.13 -12.58 -0.24
C VAL A 195 -21.02 -13.84 -1.11
N GLU A 196 -20.00 -14.67 -0.85
CA GLU A 196 -19.69 -15.90 -1.59
C GLU A 196 -19.51 -15.70 -3.11
N ASP A 197 -19.17 -14.47 -3.53
CA ASP A 197 -19.00 -14.11 -4.95
C ASP A 197 -20.23 -14.31 -5.84
N ARG A 198 -21.43 -14.38 -5.24
CA ARG A 198 -22.70 -14.72 -5.90
C ARG A 198 -23.75 -13.60 -5.79
N ALA A 199 -23.33 -12.37 -5.68
CA ALA A 199 -24.21 -11.20 -5.50
C ALA A 199 -25.19 -11.34 -4.32
N ARG A 200 -24.88 -12.15 -3.34
CA ARG A 200 -25.69 -12.22 -2.11
C ARG A 200 -25.48 -10.93 -1.34
N GLY A 201 -26.50 -10.11 -1.28
CA GLY A 201 -26.52 -8.78 -0.69
C GLY A 201 -27.94 -8.31 -0.45
N PHE A 202 -28.17 -6.99 -0.54
CA PHE A 202 -29.47 -6.39 -0.22
C PHE A 202 -30.62 -6.79 -1.17
N PHE A 203 -30.33 -7.07 -2.44
CA PHE A 203 -31.33 -7.26 -3.48
C PHE A 203 -31.11 -8.55 -4.25
N ARG A 204 -32.09 -9.43 -4.29
CA ARG A 204 -32.05 -10.67 -5.07
C ARG A 204 -32.26 -10.45 -6.58
N GLU A 205 -32.94 -9.36 -6.92
CA GLU A 205 -33.47 -9.09 -8.28
C GLU A 205 -32.36 -8.58 -9.23
N ASN A 206 -31.18 -8.30 -8.72
CA ASN A 206 -30.10 -7.62 -9.45
C ASN A 206 -29.12 -8.58 -10.12
N ARG A 207 -29.31 -9.88 -9.94
CA ARG A 207 -28.42 -10.89 -10.51
C ARG A 207 -28.43 -10.87 -12.04
N GLU A 208 -29.60 -10.68 -12.65
CA GLU A 208 -29.74 -10.61 -14.10
C GLU A 208 -28.97 -9.42 -14.68
N LEU A 209 -29.09 -8.25 -14.08
CA LEU A 209 -28.35 -7.05 -14.49
C LEU A 209 -26.82 -7.24 -14.34
N MET A 210 -26.38 -7.86 -13.25
CA MET A 210 -24.95 -8.13 -13.06
C MET A 210 -24.43 -9.11 -14.12
N LEU A 211 -25.18 -10.17 -14.43
CA LEU A 211 -24.85 -11.11 -15.52
C LEU A 211 -24.77 -10.38 -16.86
N GLU A 212 -25.74 -9.52 -17.18
CA GLU A 212 -25.74 -8.73 -18.42
C GLU A 212 -24.48 -7.84 -18.52
N ILE A 213 -24.07 -7.19 -17.41
CA ILE A 213 -22.84 -6.38 -17.35
C ILE A 213 -21.61 -7.26 -17.57
N MET A 214 -21.56 -8.44 -16.93
CA MET A 214 -20.45 -9.39 -17.09
C MET A 214 -20.35 -9.89 -18.54
N GLU A 215 -21.46 -10.28 -19.16
CA GLU A 215 -21.51 -10.73 -20.56
C GLU A 215 -21.06 -9.62 -21.53
N LYS A 216 -21.51 -8.38 -21.31
CA LYS A 216 -21.12 -7.22 -22.14
C LYS A 216 -19.67 -6.84 -22.01
N SER A 217 -19.00 -7.21 -20.92
CA SER A 217 -17.60 -6.87 -20.69
C SER A 217 -16.63 -7.55 -21.67
N GLY A 218 -17.04 -8.70 -22.25
CA GLY A 218 -16.17 -9.53 -23.09
C GLY A 218 -15.02 -10.20 -22.34
N ALA A 219 -14.96 -10.07 -21.00
CA ALA A 219 -13.99 -10.74 -20.14
C ALA A 219 -14.48 -12.16 -19.78
N GLU A 220 -13.58 -12.99 -19.27
CA GLU A 220 -13.96 -14.30 -18.76
C GLU A 220 -14.93 -14.15 -17.57
N ILE A 221 -16.00 -14.95 -17.55
CA ILE A 221 -17.00 -14.91 -16.49
C ILE A 221 -16.67 -15.99 -15.45
N ILE A 222 -16.40 -15.54 -14.21
CA ILE A 222 -16.28 -16.43 -13.06
C ILE A 222 -17.64 -16.50 -12.38
N TYR A 223 -18.28 -17.65 -12.46
CA TYR A 223 -19.60 -17.89 -11.87
C TYR A 223 -19.71 -19.32 -11.37
N GLU A 224 -19.10 -19.57 -10.24
CA GLU A 224 -18.98 -20.89 -9.63
C GLU A 224 -20.06 -21.12 -8.55
N ASP A 225 -20.40 -22.38 -8.28
CA ASP A 225 -21.38 -22.72 -7.26
C ASP A 225 -20.82 -22.55 -5.86
N GLU A 226 -19.56 -22.88 -5.65
CA GLU A 226 -18.87 -22.80 -4.38
C GLU A 226 -17.77 -21.72 -4.41
N LEU A 227 -17.57 -21.05 -3.28
CA LEU A 227 -16.55 -20.01 -3.16
C LEU A 227 -15.14 -20.54 -3.43
N ILE A 228 -14.87 -21.77 -3.00
CA ILE A 228 -13.57 -22.40 -3.21
C ILE A 228 -13.23 -22.53 -4.70
N ASP A 229 -14.18 -22.91 -5.52
CA ASP A 229 -13.99 -23.06 -6.97
C ASP A 229 -13.73 -21.67 -7.61
N SER A 230 -14.43 -20.63 -7.14
CA SER A 230 -14.19 -19.26 -7.55
C SER A 230 -12.78 -18.76 -7.16
N ILE A 231 -12.26 -19.17 -6.00
CA ILE A 231 -10.88 -18.88 -5.57
C ILE A 231 -9.87 -19.60 -6.48
N GLU A 232 -10.07 -20.90 -6.74
CA GLU A 232 -9.17 -21.68 -7.59
C GLU A 232 -9.15 -21.14 -9.02
N ARG A 233 -10.32 -20.83 -9.61
CA ARG A 233 -10.37 -20.25 -10.96
C ARG A 233 -9.58 -18.95 -11.07
N ARG A 234 -9.65 -18.07 -10.08
CA ARG A 234 -8.84 -16.85 -10.06
C ARG A 234 -7.34 -17.14 -10.03
N LYS A 235 -6.89 -18.13 -9.28
CA LYS A 235 -5.47 -18.52 -9.24
C LYS A 235 -4.99 -19.05 -10.59
N GLU A 236 -5.83 -19.83 -11.26
CA GLU A 236 -5.57 -20.29 -12.62
C GLU A 236 -5.43 -19.11 -13.59
N ILE A 237 -6.39 -18.18 -13.61
CA ILE A 237 -6.36 -16.99 -14.47
C ILE A 237 -5.09 -16.16 -14.22
N TYR A 238 -4.73 -15.88 -12.95
CA TYR A 238 -3.51 -15.15 -12.66
C TYR A 238 -2.25 -15.89 -13.15
N THR A 239 -2.26 -17.20 -13.14
CA THR A 239 -1.14 -18.02 -13.64
C THR A 239 -1.11 -18.02 -15.17
N GLU A 240 -2.25 -18.21 -15.84
CA GLU A 240 -2.37 -18.21 -17.29
C GLU A 240 -1.97 -16.85 -17.89
N GLU A 241 -2.50 -15.76 -17.36
CA GLU A 241 -2.25 -14.39 -17.85
C GLU A 241 -0.83 -13.88 -17.50
N SER A 242 -0.10 -14.56 -16.63
CA SER A 242 1.31 -14.27 -16.29
C SER A 242 2.30 -15.17 -17.01
N ASP A 243 1.95 -15.73 -18.17
CA ASP A 243 2.80 -16.63 -18.95
C ASP A 243 3.31 -17.84 -18.13
N GLY A 244 2.54 -18.29 -17.13
CA GLY A 244 2.89 -19.39 -16.21
C GLY A 244 3.90 -19.01 -15.12
N GLY A 245 4.42 -17.78 -15.11
CA GLY A 245 5.42 -17.33 -14.13
C GLY A 245 4.82 -16.88 -12.78
N GLY A 246 3.51 -16.70 -12.71
CA GLY A 246 2.80 -16.18 -11.53
C GLY A 246 2.96 -14.67 -11.36
N ILE A 247 2.26 -14.13 -10.37
CA ILE A 247 2.28 -12.70 -10.05
C ILE A 247 3.35 -12.38 -9.00
N ALA A 248 4.00 -11.23 -9.13
CA ALA A 248 5.00 -10.73 -8.18
C ALA A 248 4.37 -10.02 -6.95
N CYS A 249 3.11 -9.59 -7.08
CA CYS A 249 2.35 -8.97 -5.99
C CYS A 249 0.85 -9.17 -6.24
N PHE A 250 0.10 -9.41 -5.16
CA PHE A 250 -1.36 -9.43 -5.21
C PHE A 250 -1.92 -8.16 -4.55
N VAL A 251 -2.84 -7.47 -5.22
CA VAL A 251 -3.55 -6.29 -4.71
C VAL A 251 -5.00 -6.65 -4.47
N ASN A 252 -5.42 -6.69 -3.22
CA ASN A 252 -6.83 -6.82 -2.86
C ASN A 252 -7.45 -5.45 -2.62
N ILE A 253 -8.54 -5.15 -3.33
CA ILE A 253 -9.28 -3.88 -3.23
C ILE A 253 -10.73 -4.15 -2.83
N GLY A 254 -11.04 -3.77 -1.59
CA GLY A 254 -12.34 -4.03 -0.99
C GLY A 254 -12.46 -5.40 -0.33
N GLY A 255 -13.69 -5.80 0.01
CA GLY A 255 -13.99 -7.00 0.78
C GLY A 255 -14.63 -8.13 -0.05
N ALA A 256 -14.19 -8.34 -1.30
CA ALA A 256 -14.69 -9.46 -2.11
C ALA A 256 -14.33 -10.81 -1.47
N SER A 257 -15.31 -11.69 -1.27
CA SER A 257 -15.14 -12.95 -0.54
C SER A 257 -14.02 -13.83 -1.11
N ALA A 258 -13.88 -13.93 -2.42
CA ALA A 258 -12.82 -14.73 -3.03
C ALA A 258 -11.39 -14.21 -2.72
N ASN A 259 -11.22 -12.90 -2.56
CA ASN A 259 -9.92 -12.32 -2.25
C ASN A 259 -9.62 -12.35 -0.75
N TYR A 260 -10.62 -12.01 0.06
CA TYR A 260 -10.50 -11.71 1.48
C TYR A 260 -10.80 -12.92 2.37
N GLY A 261 -11.62 -13.86 1.87
CA GLY A 261 -12.15 -15.00 2.60
C GLY A 261 -13.44 -14.68 3.35
N THR A 262 -14.07 -15.72 3.88
CA THR A 262 -15.30 -15.65 4.67
C THR A 262 -15.04 -15.94 6.16
N THR A 263 -13.82 -16.25 6.52
CA THR A 263 -13.44 -16.66 7.88
C THR A 263 -13.29 -15.45 8.81
N LEU A 264 -13.48 -15.65 10.11
CA LEU A 264 -13.25 -14.62 11.13
C LEU A 264 -11.77 -14.17 11.18
N LEU A 265 -10.84 -15.00 10.69
CA LEU A 265 -9.42 -14.68 10.63
C LEU A 265 -9.13 -13.56 9.64
N SER A 266 -9.93 -13.44 8.60
CA SER A 266 -9.83 -12.36 7.61
C SER A 266 -9.96 -10.97 8.25
N LEU A 267 -10.72 -10.85 9.33
CA LEU A 267 -10.90 -9.59 10.08
C LEU A 267 -9.61 -9.12 10.76
N ASN A 268 -8.65 -10.01 10.97
CA ASN A 268 -7.37 -9.70 11.61
C ASN A 268 -6.25 -9.38 10.62
N ILE A 269 -6.52 -9.38 9.30
CA ILE A 269 -5.54 -9.00 8.30
C ILE A 269 -5.29 -7.50 8.38
N SER A 270 -4.04 -7.11 8.62
CA SER A 270 -3.66 -5.69 8.66
C SER A 270 -3.78 -5.04 7.29
N PRO A 271 -4.43 -3.87 7.16
CA PRO A 271 -4.50 -3.16 5.89
C PRO A 271 -3.13 -2.57 5.49
N GLY A 272 -2.88 -2.47 4.18
CA GLY A 272 -1.65 -1.99 3.58
C GLY A 272 -0.78 -3.11 3.02
N LEU A 273 0.53 -2.87 2.91
CA LEU A 273 1.49 -3.87 2.39
C LEU A 273 1.81 -4.93 3.44
N ILE A 274 1.66 -6.19 3.06
CA ILE A 274 1.95 -7.38 3.86
C ILE A 274 3.00 -8.19 3.09
N LYS A 275 4.15 -8.43 3.71
CA LYS A 275 5.27 -9.21 3.12
C LYS A 275 5.40 -10.60 3.73
N GLU A 276 4.95 -10.75 4.95
CA GLU A 276 5.07 -11.99 5.72
C GLU A 276 3.73 -12.39 6.28
N ARG A 277 3.49 -13.69 6.34
CA ARG A 277 2.27 -14.24 6.88
C ARG A 277 2.26 -14.11 8.41
N ALA A 278 1.34 -13.31 8.93
CA ALA A 278 1.15 -13.15 10.38
C ALA A 278 0.25 -14.24 10.99
N ILE A 279 -0.64 -14.86 10.20
CA ILE A 279 -1.65 -15.81 10.67
C ILE A 279 -1.65 -17.03 9.75
N SER A 280 -1.51 -18.22 10.33
CA SER A 280 -1.66 -19.49 9.63
C SER A 280 -3.09 -19.99 9.75
N THR A 281 -3.72 -20.34 8.63
CA THR A 281 -5.01 -21.01 8.59
C THR A 281 -5.06 -22.00 7.44
N ASP A 282 -5.63 -23.17 7.69
CA ASP A 282 -5.86 -24.21 6.68
C ASP A 282 -7.33 -24.24 6.23
N GLU A 283 -8.12 -23.21 6.58
CA GLU A 283 -9.53 -23.10 6.19
C GLU A 283 -9.65 -22.96 4.66
N PRO A 284 -10.51 -23.77 4.00
CA PRO A 284 -10.63 -23.79 2.54
C PRO A 284 -11.01 -22.45 1.93
N GLU A 285 -11.86 -21.67 2.61
CA GLU A 285 -12.37 -20.39 2.15
C GLU A 285 -11.58 -19.19 2.68
N ARG A 286 -10.30 -19.36 2.93
CA ARG A 286 -9.42 -18.34 3.52
C ARG A 286 -9.13 -17.14 2.58
N GLY A 287 -9.42 -17.27 1.29
CA GLY A 287 -9.25 -16.22 0.28
C GLY A 287 -7.82 -16.11 -0.27
N LEU A 288 -7.70 -15.46 -1.44
CA LEU A 288 -6.45 -15.31 -2.20
C LEU A 288 -5.33 -14.62 -1.42
N ILE A 289 -5.65 -13.71 -0.49
CA ILE A 289 -4.64 -13.05 0.36
C ILE A 289 -3.76 -14.07 1.06
N PHE A 290 -4.38 -15.07 1.69
CA PHE A 290 -3.63 -16.11 2.42
C PHE A 290 -2.85 -17.00 1.47
N ASP A 291 -3.43 -17.39 0.33
CA ASP A 291 -2.79 -18.26 -0.65
C ASP A 291 -1.52 -17.63 -1.24
N TYR A 292 -1.55 -16.32 -1.52
CA TYR A 292 -0.38 -15.62 -2.03
C TYR A 292 0.68 -15.39 -0.95
N LEU A 293 0.28 -15.04 0.27
CA LEU A 293 1.24 -14.92 1.37
C LEU A 293 1.93 -16.25 1.69
N ASP A 294 1.24 -17.39 1.57
CA ASP A 294 1.83 -18.72 1.74
C ASP A 294 2.87 -19.06 0.67
N LYS A 295 2.69 -18.53 -0.53
CA LYS A 295 3.66 -18.65 -1.64
C LYS A 295 4.81 -17.64 -1.53
N GLY A 296 4.85 -16.80 -0.48
CA GLY A 296 5.83 -15.73 -0.32
C GLY A 296 5.62 -14.55 -1.26
N VAL A 297 4.44 -14.44 -1.88
CA VAL A 297 4.06 -13.30 -2.72
C VAL A 297 3.53 -12.17 -1.82
N PRO A 298 4.10 -10.97 -1.85
CA PRO A 298 3.60 -9.84 -1.08
C PRO A 298 2.19 -9.45 -1.50
N VAL A 299 1.40 -9.01 -0.53
CA VAL A 299 0.01 -8.62 -0.73
C VAL A 299 -0.17 -7.16 -0.31
N VAL A 300 -0.84 -6.37 -1.15
CA VAL A 300 -1.36 -5.05 -0.78
C VAL A 300 -2.85 -5.18 -0.48
N HIS A 301 -3.23 -5.03 0.79
CA HIS A 301 -4.61 -5.16 1.24
C HIS A 301 -5.24 -3.80 1.47
N LEU A 302 -6.07 -3.34 0.51
CA LEU A 302 -6.75 -2.04 0.53
C LEU A 302 -8.16 -2.18 1.10
N LEU A 303 -8.22 -2.29 2.42
CA LEU A 303 -9.43 -2.24 3.23
C LEU A 303 -9.19 -1.31 4.43
N ASN A 304 -10.24 -0.79 5.05
CA ASN A 304 -10.12 0.22 6.11
C ASN A 304 -9.30 1.45 5.68
N ILE A 305 -9.78 2.11 4.64
CA ILE A 305 -9.09 3.18 3.91
C ILE A 305 -8.66 4.34 4.81
N ARG A 306 -9.50 4.72 5.79
CA ARG A 306 -9.15 5.80 6.74
C ARG A 306 -7.95 5.45 7.61
N SER A 307 -7.82 4.20 8.02
CA SER A 307 -6.66 3.73 8.78
C SER A 307 -5.39 3.78 7.94
N ILE A 308 -5.45 3.35 6.67
CA ILE A 308 -4.34 3.46 5.73
C ILE A 308 -3.97 4.94 5.55
N ALA A 309 -4.94 5.80 5.22
CA ALA A 309 -4.71 7.22 4.98
C ALA A 309 -4.03 7.89 6.18
N SER A 310 -4.55 7.66 7.39
CA SER A 310 -3.98 8.22 8.62
C SER A 310 -2.54 7.75 8.87
N ARG A 311 -2.26 6.46 8.69
CA ARG A 311 -0.94 5.88 8.91
C ARG A 311 0.09 6.38 7.90
N GLU A 312 -0.30 6.50 6.64
CA GLU A 312 0.59 6.89 5.55
C GLU A 312 0.64 8.41 5.32
N GLY A 313 -0.07 9.19 6.15
CA GLY A 313 -0.05 10.66 6.08
C GLY A 313 -0.80 11.22 4.87
N ILE A 314 -1.83 10.50 4.40
CA ILE A 314 -2.75 10.95 3.34
C ILE A 314 -3.91 11.69 4.01
N PRO A 315 -4.27 12.91 3.57
CA PRO A 315 -5.44 13.62 4.08
C PRO A 315 -6.74 12.84 3.88
N ILE A 316 -7.57 12.82 4.92
CA ILE A 316 -8.87 12.15 4.91
C ILE A 316 -9.91 13.13 4.37
N ASP A 317 -10.67 12.70 3.35
CA ASP A 317 -11.76 13.45 2.72
C ASP A 317 -11.43 14.92 2.40
N PRO A 318 -10.27 15.22 1.75
CA PRO A 318 -9.86 16.60 1.51
C PRO A 318 -10.67 17.25 0.40
N VAL A 319 -11.04 18.51 0.60
CA VAL A 319 -11.71 19.37 -0.40
C VAL A 319 -11.08 20.76 -0.36
N PRO A 320 -10.36 21.20 -1.40
CA PRO A 320 -9.90 20.42 -2.57
C PRO A 320 -8.81 19.39 -2.21
N PHE A 321 -8.42 18.59 -3.20
CA PHE A 321 -7.26 17.72 -3.05
C PHE A 321 -5.96 18.51 -2.78
N PRO A 322 -5.04 17.96 -1.98
CA PRO A 322 -3.69 18.53 -1.87
C PRO A 322 -2.96 18.41 -3.20
N SER A 323 -2.00 19.30 -3.42
CA SER A 323 -1.12 19.18 -4.58
C SER A 323 -0.24 17.94 -4.45
N PRO A 324 -0.03 17.16 -5.54
CA PRO A 324 0.89 16.03 -5.53
C PRO A 324 2.27 16.41 -4.97
N GLY A 325 2.86 15.54 -4.16
CA GLY A 325 4.16 15.78 -3.56
C GLY A 325 4.15 16.49 -2.21
N THR A 326 2.99 16.90 -1.66
CA THR A 326 2.92 17.70 -0.42
C THR A 326 2.52 16.93 0.83
N SER A 327 1.76 15.86 0.69
CA SER A 327 1.25 15.05 1.82
C SER A 327 2.34 14.16 2.46
N GLY A 328 1.97 13.52 3.57
CA GLY A 328 2.88 12.67 4.33
C GLY A 328 3.46 11.50 3.56
N VAL A 329 2.68 10.89 2.68
CA VAL A 329 3.04 9.69 1.89
C VAL A 329 4.29 9.84 1.03
N TYR A 330 4.66 11.06 0.66
CA TYR A 330 5.85 11.36 -0.16
C TYR A 330 7.14 11.45 0.65
N PHE A 331 7.07 11.32 1.95
CA PHE A 331 8.21 11.53 2.84
C PHE A 331 8.35 10.37 3.83
N GLU A 332 9.56 10.19 4.29
CA GLU A 332 9.92 9.22 5.32
C GLU A 332 10.63 9.90 6.48
N ASP A 333 10.39 9.39 7.68
CA ASP A 333 11.17 9.78 8.84
C ASP A 333 12.56 9.12 8.77
N SER A 334 13.59 9.92 8.72
CA SER A 334 14.99 9.45 8.72
C SER A 334 15.74 10.04 9.90
N HIS A 335 16.64 9.25 10.46
CA HIS A 335 17.57 9.76 11.48
C HIS A 335 18.73 10.47 10.79
N PRO A 336 19.13 11.67 11.25
CA PRO A 336 20.21 12.44 10.62
C PRO A 336 21.54 11.68 10.71
N ARG A 337 22.03 11.20 9.56
CA ARG A 337 23.27 10.41 9.46
C ARG A 337 24.48 11.15 10.03
N SER A 338 24.54 12.47 9.84
CA SER A 338 25.61 13.32 10.39
C SER A 338 25.65 13.28 11.93
N LEU A 339 24.48 13.31 12.59
CA LEU A 339 24.38 13.20 14.04
C LEU A 339 24.84 11.81 14.53
N ILE A 340 24.43 10.74 13.83
CA ILE A 340 24.84 9.37 14.16
C ILE A 340 26.38 9.25 14.05
N ILE A 341 26.96 9.70 12.92
CA ILE A 341 28.41 9.65 12.69
C ILE A 341 29.16 10.49 13.76
N PHE A 342 28.64 11.66 14.08
CA PHE A 342 29.23 12.51 15.13
C PHE A 342 29.24 11.79 16.48
N LEU A 343 28.11 11.24 16.92
CA LEU A 343 27.98 10.51 18.19
C LEU A 343 28.87 9.27 18.24
N LEU A 344 28.92 8.49 17.17
CA LEU A 344 29.83 7.35 17.07
C LEU A 344 31.30 7.79 17.14
N SER A 345 31.65 8.89 16.47
CA SER A 345 33.01 9.46 16.55
C SER A 345 33.37 9.87 17.96
N VAL A 346 32.48 10.52 18.70
CA VAL A 346 32.67 10.88 20.10
C VAL A 346 32.89 9.64 20.97
N LEU A 347 32.06 8.59 20.77
CA LEU A 347 32.17 7.33 21.53
C LEU A 347 33.47 6.57 21.27
N VAL A 348 34.12 6.77 20.13
CA VAL A 348 35.42 6.18 19.80
C VAL A 348 36.58 7.07 20.27
N VAL A 349 36.53 8.38 19.97
CA VAL A 349 37.61 9.31 20.22
C VAL A 349 37.82 9.55 21.71
N VAL A 350 36.73 9.65 22.50
CA VAL A 350 36.84 9.94 23.95
C VAL A 350 37.58 8.81 24.70
N PRO A 351 37.24 7.51 24.56
CA PRO A 351 37.98 6.43 25.23
C PRO A 351 39.44 6.34 24.79
N VAL A 352 39.71 6.46 23.47
CA VAL A 352 41.07 6.38 22.93
C VAL A 352 41.94 7.53 23.45
N SER A 353 41.38 8.73 23.49
CA SER A 353 42.08 9.90 24.01
C SER A 353 42.32 9.78 25.52
N ALA A 354 41.30 9.32 26.25
CA ALA A 354 41.45 9.08 27.70
C ALA A 354 42.52 8.03 27.99
N GLU A 355 42.54 6.92 27.28
CA GLU A 355 43.58 5.89 27.44
C GLU A 355 44.99 6.46 27.19
N ARG A 356 45.19 7.24 26.12
CA ARG A 356 46.48 7.87 25.80
C ARG A 356 46.94 8.82 26.90
N ILE A 357 46.03 9.62 27.46
CA ILE A 357 46.35 10.57 28.54
C ILE A 357 46.76 9.82 29.81
N PHE A 358 46.05 8.77 30.20
CA PHE A 358 46.37 7.98 31.39
C PHE A 358 47.68 7.20 31.25
N ARG A 359 47.96 6.62 30.07
CA ARG A 359 49.26 5.97 29.80
C ARG A 359 50.44 6.93 29.94
N LYS A 360 50.34 8.17 29.44
CA LYS A 360 51.37 9.18 29.57
C LYS A 360 51.61 9.59 31.05
N LYS A 361 50.55 9.69 31.85
CA LYS A 361 50.61 10.03 33.26
C LYS A 361 51.29 8.94 34.10
N ASP A 362 50.97 7.66 33.84
CA ASP A 362 51.61 6.50 34.47
C ASP A 362 53.10 6.39 34.13
N GLN A 363 53.49 6.67 32.88
CA GLN A 363 54.88 6.68 32.47
C GLN A 363 55.66 7.85 33.10
N GLY A 364 55.05 9.02 33.23
CA GLY A 364 55.64 10.17 33.91
C GLY A 364 55.92 9.94 35.39
N GLN A 365 54.97 9.30 36.10
CA GLN A 365 55.16 8.95 37.53
C GLN A 365 56.21 7.87 37.76
N LYS A 366 56.32 6.87 36.86
CA LYS A 366 57.37 5.85 36.94
C LYS A 366 58.76 6.42 36.70
N ASN A 367 58.89 7.40 35.78
CA ASN A 367 60.19 8.07 35.50
C ASN A 367 60.62 9.04 36.58
N SER A 368 59.72 9.71 37.32
CA SER A 368 60.06 10.54 38.48
C SER A 368 60.49 9.69 39.68
N ALA A 369 59.74 8.57 39.95
CA ALA A 369 60.11 7.65 41.03
C ALA A 369 61.43 6.87 40.81
N SER A 370 61.89 6.75 39.55
CA SER A 370 63.21 6.16 39.22
C SER A 370 64.37 7.17 39.24
N ARG A 371 64.12 8.49 39.35
CA ARG A 371 65.15 9.57 39.52
C ARG A 371 65.42 9.95 40.96
N GLU A 372 64.54 9.54 41.87
CA GLU A 372 64.70 9.77 43.34
C GLU A 372 65.36 8.58 44.08
N LYS A 373 65.74 7.54 43.39
CA LYS A 373 66.57 6.44 43.84
C LYS A 373 67.95 6.54 43.21
#